data_2b200f8b1b6afcfb9e4c80ac1eccc340
#
_entry.id   2b200f8b1b6afcfb9e4c80ac1eccc340
#
_cell.length_a   1.000
_cell.length_b   1.000
_cell.length_c   1.000
_cell.angle_alpha   90.00
_cell.angle_beta   90.00
_cell.angle_gamma   90.00
#
_symmetry.space_group_name_H-M   'P 1'
#
loop_
_entity.id
_entity.type
_entity.pdbx_description
1 polymer ?
#
loop_
_entity_poly.entity_id
_entity_poly.type
_entity_poly.pdbx_seq_one_letter_code
_entity_poly.pdbx_strand_id
1 'polypeptide(L)'
;RSSDLGARDLTDAMNAGDKKAKIAMDVFSYRVAKYIGSYAAAMNGVDDIVFTAGIGENDDYVREEVCKYLGYLGVDFDSEANAGLRGKEAELTKEGSKVKVFVIPTNEELAIARETLALVK
;
A
#
# COMPACT_ATOMS: atom_id res chain seq x y z
N ARG A 1 -0.44 -5.98 -19.64
CA ARG A 1 0.81 -6.46 -19.77
C ARG A 1 1.17 -7.48 -18.78
N SER A 2 2.20 -8.10 -19.03
CA SER A 2 2.58 -9.21 -18.19
C SER A 2 2.80 -8.78 -16.75
N SER A 3 3.24 -7.54 -16.52
CA SER A 3 3.49 -7.14 -15.15
C SER A 3 2.20 -7.03 -14.35
N ASP A 4 1.13 -6.57 -14.96
CA ASP A 4 -0.13 -6.48 -14.25
C ASP A 4 -0.71 -7.85 -13.97
N LEU A 5 -0.67 -8.70 -14.97
CA LEU A 5 -1.11 -10.07 -14.77
C LEU A 5 -0.21 -10.75 -13.75
N GLY A 6 1.07 -10.43 -13.80
CA GLY A 6 2.00 -11.03 -12.89
C GLY A 6 1.69 -10.76 -11.43
N ALA A 7 1.28 -9.54 -11.11
CA ALA A 7 0.98 -9.22 -9.72
C ALA A 7 -0.19 -10.04 -9.21
N ARG A 8 -1.24 -10.17 -10.02
CA ARG A 8 -2.40 -10.94 -9.62
C ARG A 8 -2.06 -12.41 -9.53
N ASP A 9 -1.32 -12.89 -10.52
CA ASP A 9 -0.89 -14.29 -10.52
C ASP A 9 -0.01 -14.59 -9.33
N LEU A 10 0.86 -13.66 -8.95
CA LEU A 10 1.72 -13.85 -7.80
C LEU A 10 0.92 -13.93 -6.51
N THR A 11 -0.10 -13.09 -6.38
CA THR A 11 -0.94 -13.14 -5.20
C THR A 11 -1.65 -14.47 -5.09
N ASP A 12 -2.21 -14.93 -6.21
CA ASP A 12 -2.90 -16.21 -6.22
C ASP A 12 -1.94 -17.36 -5.92
N ALA A 13 -0.74 -17.33 -6.51
CA ALA A 13 0.25 -18.36 -6.28
C ALA A 13 0.70 -18.36 -4.82
N MET A 14 0.90 -17.18 -4.25
CA MET A 14 1.30 -17.10 -2.86
C MET A 14 0.24 -17.69 -1.95
N ASN A 15 -1.01 -17.39 -2.22
CA ASN A 15 -2.11 -17.91 -1.42
C ASN A 15 -2.24 -19.42 -1.57
N ALA A 16 -1.75 -19.95 -2.68
CA ALA A 16 -1.73 -21.40 -2.91
C ALA A 16 -0.50 -22.07 -2.32
N GLY A 17 0.39 -21.31 -1.67
CA GLY A 17 1.54 -21.87 -1.00
C GLY A 17 2.86 -21.76 -1.76
N ASP A 18 2.89 -21.01 -2.84
CA ASP A 18 4.11 -20.87 -3.64
C ASP A 18 5.10 -19.94 -2.93
N LYS A 19 6.22 -20.49 -2.50
CA LYS A 19 7.20 -19.75 -1.73
C LYS A 19 7.90 -18.68 -2.55
N LYS A 20 8.13 -18.95 -3.83
CA LYS A 20 8.75 -17.94 -4.69
C LYS A 20 7.85 -16.76 -4.90
N ALA A 21 6.55 -17.02 -5.04
CA ALA A 21 5.59 -15.94 -5.17
C ALA A 21 5.56 -15.09 -3.91
N LYS A 22 5.63 -15.73 -2.74
CA LYS A 22 5.66 -14.98 -1.50
C LYS A 22 6.88 -14.08 -1.41
N ILE A 23 8.04 -14.60 -1.79
CA ILE A 23 9.26 -13.80 -1.77
C ILE A 23 9.12 -12.61 -2.72
N ALA A 24 8.57 -12.86 -3.91
CA ALA A 24 8.40 -11.77 -4.87
C ALA A 24 7.47 -10.68 -4.33
N MET A 25 6.39 -11.06 -3.68
CA MET A 25 5.46 -10.11 -3.09
C MET A 25 6.12 -9.33 -1.95
N ASP A 26 6.93 -10.03 -1.16
CA ASP A 26 7.61 -9.37 -0.04
C ASP A 26 8.67 -8.38 -0.53
N VAL A 27 9.40 -8.75 -1.59
CA VAL A 27 10.37 -7.83 -2.19
C VAL A 27 9.67 -6.62 -2.77
N PHE A 28 8.56 -6.83 -3.45
CA PHE A 28 7.79 -5.73 -4.01
C PHE A 28 7.33 -4.77 -2.90
N SER A 29 6.80 -5.33 -1.82
CA SER A 29 6.32 -4.53 -0.70
C SER A 29 7.46 -3.74 -0.06
N TYR A 30 8.60 -4.37 0.09
CA TYR A 30 9.78 -3.71 0.64
C TYR A 30 10.19 -2.52 -0.23
N ARG A 31 10.19 -2.71 -1.55
CA ARG A 31 10.55 -1.62 -2.46
C ARG A 31 9.58 -0.45 -2.36
N VAL A 32 8.29 -0.76 -2.26
CA VAL A 32 7.30 0.30 -2.11
C VAL A 32 7.55 1.06 -0.81
N ALA A 33 7.83 0.34 0.27
CA ALA A 33 8.11 0.98 1.55
C ALA A 33 9.34 1.89 1.45
N LYS A 34 10.36 1.47 0.71
CA LYS A 34 11.56 2.28 0.53
C LYS A 34 11.25 3.55 -0.25
N TYR A 35 10.40 3.45 -1.26
CA TYR A 35 9.98 4.64 -2.01
C TYR A 35 9.24 5.61 -1.10
N ILE A 36 8.34 5.09 -0.28
CA ILE A 36 7.62 5.96 0.65
C ILE A 36 8.61 6.65 1.58
N GLY A 37 9.57 5.91 2.09
CA GLY A 37 10.58 6.49 2.97
C GLY A 37 11.38 7.58 2.28
N SER A 38 11.74 7.36 1.01
CA SER A 38 12.53 8.35 0.30
C SER A 38 11.73 9.63 0.07
N TYR A 39 10.45 9.50 -0.25
CA TYR A 39 9.61 10.68 -0.42
C TYR A 39 9.35 11.38 0.90
N ALA A 40 9.17 10.61 1.97
CA ALA A 40 8.98 11.20 3.29
C ALA A 40 10.20 12.01 3.67
N ALA A 41 11.39 11.49 3.36
CA ALA A 41 12.62 12.21 3.64
C ALA A 41 12.72 13.48 2.81
N ALA A 42 12.38 13.38 1.51
CA ALA A 42 12.46 14.54 0.62
C ALA A 42 11.48 15.63 1.02
N MET A 43 10.31 15.23 1.54
CA MET A 43 9.29 16.18 1.96
C MET A 43 9.45 16.62 3.41
N ASN A 44 10.44 16.07 4.10
CA ASN A 44 10.67 16.34 5.50
C ASN A 44 9.46 15.93 6.35
N GLY A 45 8.85 14.83 5.98
CA GLY A 45 7.70 14.28 6.68
C GLY A 45 6.56 14.01 5.72
N VAL A 46 5.53 13.36 6.23
CA VAL A 46 4.36 13.04 5.44
C VAL A 46 3.16 13.05 6.38
N ASP A 47 2.03 13.49 5.90
CA ASP A 47 0.81 13.51 6.69
C ASP A 47 -0.09 12.34 6.35
N ASP A 48 -0.23 12.05 5.06
CA ASP A 48 -1.13 11.01 4.62
C ASP A 48 -0.48 10.17 3.54
N ILE A 49 -0.78 8.89 3.54
CA ILE A 49 -0.32 7.95 2.51
C ILE A 49 -1.56 7.35 1.88
N VAL A 50 -1.63 7.39 0.57
CA VAL A 50 -2.80 6.91 -0.14
C VAL A 50 -2.41 5.77 -1.07
N PHE A 51 -3.06 4.63 -0.89
CA PHE A 51 -2.96 3.53 -1.83
C PHE A 51 -4.07 3.68 -2.85
N THR A 52 -3.72 3.62 -4.11
CA THR A 52 -4.69 3.83 -5.15
C THR A 52 -4.30 3.04 -6.38
N ALA A 53 -5.28 2.74 -7.22
CA ALA A 53 -5.09 2.09 -8.52
C ALA A 53 -4.44 0.72 -8.39
N GLY A 54 -4.82 -0.18 -9.25
CA GLY A 54 -4.16 -1.47 -9.39
C GLY A 54 -3.93 -2.20 -8.09
N ILE A 55 -2.69 -2.55 -7.84
CA ILE A 55 -2.34 -3.35 -6.68
C ILE A 55 -2.56 -2.58 -5.38
N GLY A 56 -2.42 -1.25 -5.43
CA GLY A 56 -2.61 -0.45 -4.23
C GLY A 56 -4.02 -0.51 -3.68
N GLU A 57 -5.00 -0.58 -4.56
CA GLU A 57 -6.38 -0.60 -4.10
C GLU A 57 -6.94 -2.01 -3.96
N ASN A 58 -6.30 -3.01 -4.54
CA ASN A 58 -6.87 -4.35 -4.61
C ASN A 58 -6.11 -5.42 -3.86
N ASP A 59 -4.96 -5.12 -3.28
CA ASP A 59 -4.15 -6.15 -2.65
C ASP A 59 -3.89 -5.81 -1.20
N ASP A 60 -4.64 -6.45 -0.32
CA ASP A 60 -4.50 -6.18 1.11
C ASP A 60 -3.20 -6.72 1.68
N TYR A 61 -2.67 -7.80 1.12
CA TYR A 61 -1.39 -8.34 1.60
C TYR A 61 -0.28 -7.31 1.40
N VAL A 62 -0.22 -6.72 0.21
CA VAL A 62 0.82 -5.73 -0.06
C VAL A 62 0.69 -4.52 0.84
N ARG A 63 -0.54 -4.02 1.02
CA ARG A 63 -0.74 -2.87 1.90
C ARG A 63 -0.28 -3.17 3.32
N GLU A 64 -0.61 -4.36 3.81
CA GLU A 64 -0.21 -4.78 5.15
C GLU A 64 1.31 -4.85 5.26
N GLU A 65 1.95 -5.48 4.30
CA GLU A 65 3.40 -5.64 4.33
C GLU A 65 4.13 -4.32 4.19
N VAL A 66 3.64 -3.44 3.33
CA VAL A 66 4.25 -2.12 3.18
C VAL A 66 4.16 -1.35 4.49
N CYS A 67 3.00 -1.35 5.11
CA CYS A 67 2.79 -0.53 6.29
C CYS A 67 3.51 -1.05 7.51
N LYS A 68 3.93 -2.31 7.50
CA LYS A 68 4.77 -2.81 8.59
C LYS A 68 6.09 -2.07 8.68
N TYR A 69 6.56 -1.50 7.59
CA TYR A 69 7.81 -0.77 7.58
C TYR A 69 7.65 0.69 7.98
N LEU A 70 6.43 1.16 8.17
CA LEU A 70 6.18 2.59 8.29
C LEU A 70 5.86 3.05 9.70
N GLY A 71 6.05 2.17 10.66
CA GLY A 71 5.80 2.56 12.06
C GLY A 71 6.64 3.74 12.50
N TYR A 72 7.86 3.85 11.99
CA TYR A 72 8.74 4.94 12.38
C TYR A 72 8.22 6.31 11.93
N LEU A 73 7.36 6.32 10.91
CA LEU A 73 6.75 7.57 10.46
C LEU A 73 5.55 7.96 11.32
N GLY A 74 5.09 7.05 12.15
CA GLY A 74 3.92 7.31 12.96
C GLY A 74 2.66 6.66 12.44
N VAL A 75 2.78 5.63 11.61
CA VAL A 75 1.64 4.88 11.11
C VAL A 75 1.24 3.84 12.13
N ASP A 76 0.01 3.91 12.59
CA ASP A 76 -0.59 2.89 13.46
C ASP A 76 -1.62 2.15 12.61
N PHE A 77 -1.18 1.10 11.95
CA PHE A 77 -1.96 0.43 10.94
C PHE A 77 -3.06 -0.41 11.54
N ASP A 78 -4.23 -0.37 10.92
CA ASP A 78 -5.40 -1.14 11.33
C ASP A 78 -5.55 -2.34 10.42
N SER A 79 -4.98 -3.45 10.84
CA SER A 79 -4.99 -4.67 10.03
C SER A 79 -6.42 -5.19 9.82
N GLU A 80 -7.30 -4.99 10.77
CA GLU A 80 -8.67 -5.46 10.62
C GLU A 80 -9.39 -4.68 9.53
N ALA A 81 -9.18 -3.37 9.49
CA ALA A 81 -9.80 -2.57 8.46
C ALA A 81 -9.28 -2.94 7.08
N ASN A 82 -8.04 -3.38 7.02
CA ASN A 82 -7.39 -3.72 5.76
C ASN A 82 -7.78 -5.09 5.23
N ALA A 83 -8.03 -6.04 6.12
CA ALA A 83 -8.20 -7.44 5.71
C ALA A 83 -9.38 -7.58 4.74
N GLY A 84 -9.09 -8.16 3.59
CA GLY A 84 -10.12 -8.41 2.58
C GLY A 84 -10.61 -7.18 1.83
N LEU A 85 -10.08 -6.01 2.12
CA LEU A 85 -10.55 -4.78 1.47
C LEU A 85 -10.03 -4.70 0.05
N ARG A 86 -10.95 -4.55 -0.89
CA ARG A 86 -10.60 -4.47 -2.31
C ARG A 86 -11.50 -3.46 -2.98
N GLY A 87 -10.88 -2.51 -3.67
CA GLY A 87 -11.60 -1.57 -4.51
C GLY A 87 -12.58 -0.67 -3.80
N LYS A 88 -12.40 -0.47 -2.51
CA LYS A 88 -13.27 0.40 -1.73
C LYS A 88 -12.46 1.42 -0.99
N GLU A 89 -13.04 2.58 -0.79
CA GLU A 89 -12.39 3.62 -0.03
C GLU A 89 -12.45 3.31 1.46
N ALA A 90 -11.33 3.50 2.14
CA ALA A 90 -11.29 3.28 3.58
C ALA A 90 -10.03 3.90 4.16
N GLU A 91 -10.11 4.20 5.46
CA GLU A 91 -8.94 4.56 6.23
C GLU A 91 -8.39 3.30 6.87
N LEU A 92 -7.08 3.11 6.79
CA LEU A 92 -6.43 1.90 7.29
C LEU A 92 -5.60 2.15 8.53
N THR A 93 -5.79 3.26 9.19
CA THR A 93 -5.06 3.56 10.41
C THR A 93 -6.03 3.74 11.56
N LYS A 94 -5.54 3.44 12.76
CA LYS A 94 -6.34 3.58 13.97
C LYS A 94 -6.43 5.04 14.36
N GLU A 95 -7.45 5.34 15.13
CA GLU A 95 -7.64 6.68 15.64
C GLU A 95 -6.40 7.10 16.41
N GLY A 96 -5.94 8.31 16.17
CA GLY A 96 -4.73 8.78 16.84
C GLY A 96 -3.45 8.51 16.08
N SER A 97 -3.51 7.78 14.98
CA SER A 97 -2.32 7.58 14.16
C SER A 97 -1.78 8.92 13.70
N LYS A 98 -0.48 9.13 13.85
CA LYS A 98 0.13 10.39 13.48
C LYS A 98 0.11 10.58 11.97
N VAL A 99 0.43 9.52 11.23
CA VAL A 99 0.36 9.53 9.77
C VAL A 99 -0.80 8.61 9.41
N LYS A 100 -1.67 9.08 8.53
CA LYS A 100 -2.84 8.31 8.17
C LYS A 100 -2.65 7.61 6.85
N VAL A 101 -3.27 6.45 6.71
CA VAL A 101 -3.18 5.64 5.50
C VAL A 101 -4.60 5.41 5.00
N PHE A 102 -4.78 5.65 3.71
CA PHE A 102 -6.09 5.48 3.08
C PHE A 102 -5.98 4.63 1.84
N VAL A 103 -7.08 3.97 1.50
CA VAL A 103 -7.26 3.41 0.16
C VAL A 103 -8.31 4.27 -0.51
N ILE A 104 -7.98 4.81 -1.67
CA ILE A 104 -8.90 5.61 -2.43
C ILE A 104 -8.88 5.09 -3.87
N PRO A 105 -9.86 4.27 -4.24
CA PRO A 105 -9.90 3.72 -5.59
C PRO A 105 -10.05 4.84 -6.61
N THR A 106 -9.39 4.68 -7.74
CA THR A 106 -9.50 5.67 -8.78
C THR A 106 -9.87 4.97 -10.07
N ASN A 107 -10.70 5.64 -10.84
CA ASN A 107 -11.05 5.14 -12.16
C ASN A 107 -10.25 5.81 -13.22
N GLU A 108 -9.73 6.98 -12.90
CA GLU A 108 -9.03 7.75 -13.89
C GLU A 108 -8.13 8.73 -13.17
N GLU A 109 -7.69 9.69 -13.88
CA GLU A 109 -6.83 10.71 -13.32
C GLU A 109 -7.55 11.38 -12.18
N LEU A 110 -6.81 11.84 -11.23
CA LEU A 110 -7.39 12.49 -10.08
C LEU A 110 -6.45 13.54 -9.59
N ALA A 111 -7.01 14.43 -8.80
CA ALA A 111 -6.22 15.43 -8.15
C ALA A 111 -5.53 14.82 -6.95
N ILE A 112 -4.30 15.17 -6.74
CA ILE A 112 -3.53 14.65 -5.63
C ILE A 112 -3.25 15.77 -4.67
N ALA A 113 -3.60 15.52 -3.42
CA ALA A 113 -3.39 16.51 -2.38
C ALA A 113 -1.90 16.76 -2.19
N ARG A 114 -1.59 18.00 -1.90
CA ARG A 114 -0.22 18.40 -1.80
C ARG A 114 0.54 17.68 -0.75
N GLU A 115 -0.06 17.45 0.37
CA GLU A 115 0.62 16.82 1.49
C GLU A 115 0.39 15.34 1.56
N THR A 116 -0.13 14.76 0.49
CA THR A 116 -0.44 13.35 0.43
C THR A 116 0.53 12.66 -0.47
N LEU A 117 1.09 11.56 0.01
CA LEU A 117 1.91 10.71 -0.83
C LEU A 117 1.01 9.69 -1.49
N ALA A 118 0.81 9.82 -2.78
CA ALA A 118 -0.05 8.92 -3.53
C ALA A 118 0.78 7.82 -4.14
N LEU A 119 0.37 6.59 -3.90
CA LEU A 119 1.02 5.43 -4.47
C LEU A 119 0.18 4.92 -5.60
N VAL A 120 0.76 4.90 -6.78
CA VAL A 120 0.04 4.54 -7.99
C VAL A 120 0.60 3.25 -8.49
N LYS A 121 -0.30 2.31 -8.75
CA LYS A 121 0.06 0.99 -9.18
C LYS A 121 1.28 0.44 -8.55
#